data_4a7a3d09d01096787a9fa5b4da227aa4
#
_entry.id   4a7a3d09d01096787a9fa5b4da227aa4
#
_cell.length_a   1.000
_cell.length_b   1.000
_cell.length_c   1.000
_cell.angle_alpha   90.00
_cell.angle_beta   90.00
_cell.angle_gamma   90.00
#
_symmetry.space_group_name_H-M   'P 1'
#
loop_
_entity.id
_entity.type
_entity.pdbx_description
1 polymer ?
#
loop_
_entity_poly.entity_id
_entity_poly.type
_entity_poly.pdbx_seq_one_letter_code
_entity_poly.pdbx_strand_id
1 'polypeptide(L)'
;FGADMEEPHVWGTLTKRDSVICQDNDFEIFLDPDGDGERYMEFEINPLNAVWDLYLPKAYSKGGEADHAWDFEGIRHAVQIDGTVNCADDVDRGWTVEVAIPWTAMAEHAGCDCPPKSGDAWRVNFSRVEYEYDYHKGGYLRRDGVPCDNWVWSPQGAINMHIPEMWGYVEFSDQLPAHGEAGRPQ
;
A
#
# COMPACT_ATOMS: atom_id res chain seq x y z
N PHE A 1 -5.49 -8.21 -3.53
CA PHE A 1 -5.38 -6.84 -4.04
C PHE A 1 -4.49 -6.84 -5.25
N GLY A 2 -4.77 -5.94 -6.19
CA GLY A 2 -3.91 -5.67 -7.32
C GLY A 2 -3.95 -4.18 -7.65
N ALA A 3 -2.82 -3.61 -8.09
CA ALA A 3 -2.72 -2.22 -8.48
C ALA A 3 -1.76 -2.07 -9.67
N ASP A 4 -2.08 -1.13 -10.54
CA ASP A 4 -1.26 -0.73 -11.68
C ASP A 4 -0.80 0.71 -11.45
N MET A 5 0.51 0.94 -11.45
CA MET A 5 1.12 2.24 -11.30
C MET A 5 1.73 2.69 -12.62
N GLU A 6 1.21 3.79 -13.19
CA GLU A 6 1.90 4.48 -14.29
C GLU A 6 3.08 5.24 -13.71
N GLU A 7 4.27 4.90 -14.14
CA GLU A 7 5.51 5.49 -13.64
C GLU A 7 6.56 5.50 -14.76
N PRO A 8 6.86 6.68 -15.35
CA PRO A 8 7.76 6.77 -16.48
C PRO A 8 9.23 6.51 -16.15
N HIS A 9 9.56 6.40 -14.88
CA HIS A 9 10.90 6.13 -14.40
C HIS A 9 10.84 5.30 -13.13
N VAL A 10 10.78 3.98 -13.31
CA VAL A 10 10.68 3.03 -12.21
C VAL A 10 12.02 2.89 -11.49
N TRP A 11 12.04 3.19 -10.21
CA TRP A 11 13.25 3.08 -9.41
C TRP A 11 12.95 2.56 -8.01
N GLY A 12 13.99 2.09 -7.34
CA GLY A 12 13.94 1.65 -5.96
C GLY A 12 15.35 1.35 -5.45
N THR A 13 15.54 1.42 -4.16
CA THR A 13 16.83 1.21 -3.50
C THR A 13 16.79 0.13 -2.43
N LEU A 14 15.63 -0.07 -1.82
CA LEU A 14 15.42 -1.00 -0.72
C LEU A 14 15.11 -2.39 -1.25
N THR A 15 15.88 -3.38 -0.80
CA THR A 15 15.80 -4.77 -1.27
C THR A 15 15.53 -5.77 -0.17
N LYS A 16 15.49 -5.31 1.09
CA LYS A 16 15.30 -6.20 2.24
C LYS A 16 13.90 -6.02 2.80
N ARG A 17 13.29 -7.14 3.21
CA ARG A 17 12.09 -7.13 4.04
C ARG A 17 12.32 -6.28 5.29
N ASP A 18 11.30 -5.63 5.77
CA ASP A 18 11.28 -4.78 6.97
C ASP A 18 12.23 -3.57 6.91
N SER A 19 12.62 -3.18 5.71
CA SER A 19 13.13 -1.82 5.48
C SER A 19 11.96 -0.86 5.51
N VAL A 20 12.19 0.40 5.86
CA VAL A 20 11.18 1.47 5.81
C VAL A 20 10.87 1.76 4.34
N ILE A 21 9.92 1.01 3.76
CA ILE A 21 9.66 0.97 2.31
C ILE A 21 9.19 2.31 1.78
N CYS A 22 8.42 3.07 2.55
CA CYS A 22 8.00 4.43 2.19
C CYS A 22 9.14 5.44 1.98
N GLN A 23 10.40 5.03 2.11
CA GLN A 23 11.56 5.81 1.67
C GLN A 23 11.92 5.63 0.20
N ASP A 24 11.34 4.64 -0.47
CA ASP A 24 11.31 4.49 -1.93
C ASP A 24 9.94 4.94 -2.48
N ASN A 25 9.76 4.93 -3.80
CA ASN A 25 8.42 4.91 -4.38
C ASN A 25 7.77 3.58 -4.03
N ASP A 26 6.53 3.60 -3.58
CA ASP A 26 5.86 2.39 -3.08
C ASP A 26 4.37 2.33 -3.39
N PHE A 27 3.75 1.27 -2.93
CA PHE A 27 2.31 1.11 -2.83
C PHE A 27 1.99 0.53 -1.46
N GLU A 28 0.98 1.11 -0.82
CA GLU A 28 0.60 0.79 0.55
C GLU A 28 -0.86 0.31 0.64
N ILE A 29 -1.11 -0.60 1.55
CA ILE A 29 -2.45 -1.13 1.88
C ILE A 29 -2.67 -0.99 3.38
N PHE A 30 -3.77 -0.33 3.76
CA PHE A 30 -4.18 -0.17 5.15
C PHE A 30 -5.50 -0.90 5.37
N LEU A 31 -5.58 -1.72 6.42
CA LEU A 31 -6.72 -2.58 6.73
C LEU A 31 -7.14 -2.40 8.18
N ASP A 32 -8.38 -1.96 8.39
CA ASP A 32 -9.05 -1.88 9.68
C ASP A 32 -10.36 -2.68 9.59
N PRO A 33 -10.31 -3.97 9.92
CA PRO A 33 -11.41 -4.90 9.64
C PRO A 33 -12.69 -4.64 10.42
N ASP A 34 -12.62 -4.22 11.69
CA ASP A 34 -13.82 -3.91 12.48
C ASP A 34 -14.22 -2.43 12.41
N GLY A 35 -13.40 -1.59 11.77
CA GLY A 35 -13.70 -0.19 11.48
C GLY A 35 -13.70 0.72 12.70
N ASP A 36 -13.08 0.32 13.80
CA ASP A 36 -13.07 1.09 15.05
C ASP A 36 -11.96 2.16 15.09
N GLY A 37 -11.04 2.16 14.12
CA GLY A 37 -9.92 3.09 14.01
C GLY A 37 -8.74 2.72 14.91
N GLU A 38 -8.73 1.50 15.42
CA GLU A 38 -7.67 0.91 16.21
C GLU A 38 -7.31 -0.48 15.65
N ARG A 39 -6.22 -1.08 16.09
CA ARG A 39 -5.82 -2.46 15.72
C ARG A 39 -5.79 -2.71 14.21
N TYR A 40 -5.29 -1.75 13.47
CA TYR A 40 -5.20 -1.84 12.01
C TYR A 40 -3.83 -2.35 11.56
N MET A 41 -3.79 -2.81 10.33
CA MET A 41 -2.62 -3.41 9.71
C MET A 41 -2.22 -2.62 8.48
N GLU A 42 -0.93 -2.57 8.21
CA GLU A 42 -0.32 -1.87 7.10
C GLU A 42 0.60 -2.81 6.34
N PHE A 43 0.65 -2.66 5.03
CA PHE A 43 1.55 -3.36 4.13
C PHE A 43 2.08 -2.38 3.10
N GLU A 44 3.39 -2.32 2.97
CA GLU A 44 4.09 -1.50 1.98
C GLU A 44 4.91 -2.40 1.04
N ILE A 45 4.98 -2.03 -0.23
CA ILE A 45 5.77 -2.74 -1.25
C ILE A 45 6.34 -1.76 -2.27
N ASN A 46 7.62 -1.93 -2.63
CA ASN A 46 8.28 -1.12 -3.64
C ASN A 46 8.44 -1.86 -4.99
N PRO A 47 8.89 -1.20 -6.07
CA PRO A 47 9.12 -1.84 -7.36
C PRO A 47 10.13 -2.98 -7.35
N LEU A 48 11.02 -3.06 -6.37
CA LEU A 48 11.98 -4.14 -6.20
C LEU A 48 11.39 -5.36 -5.47
N ASN A 49 10.06 -5.35 -5.21
CA ASN A 49 9.35 -6.40 -4.50
C ASN A 49 9.84 -6.59 -3.05
N ALA A 50 10.44 -5.58 -2.46
CA ALA A 50 10.73 -5.53 -1.02
C ALA A 50 9.47 -5.05 -0.28
N VAL A 51 9.21 -5.63 0.88
CA VAL A 51 7.98 -5.39 1.64
C VAL A 51 8.25 -5.02 3.09
N TRP A 52 7.31 -4.31 3.66
CA TRP A 52 7.25 -4.00 5.08
C TRP A 52 5.80 -4.11 5.55
N ASP A 53 5.56 -4.84 6.60
CA ASP A 53 4.24 -4.99 7.18
C ASP A 53 4.27 -4.65 8.68
N LEU A 54 3.19 -4.02 9.13
CA LEU A 54 3.08 -3.44 10.46
C LEU A 54 1.73 -3.77 11.08
N TYR A 55 1.73 -3.94 12.38
CA TYR A 55 0.52 -3.89 13.18
C TYR A 55 0.51 -2.64 14.07
N LEU A 56 -0.58 -1.89 14.03
CA LEU A 56 -0.75 -0.69 14.85
C LEU A 56 -1.95 -0.87 15.79
N PRO A 57 -1.71 -1.01 17.10
CA PRO A 57 -2.79 -1.06 18.09
C PRO A 57 -3.69 0.17 18.05
N LYS A 58 -3.14 1.32 17.66
CA LYS A 58 -3.83 2.59 17.41
C LYS A 58 -2.95 3.56 16.63
N ALA A 59 -3.56 4.58 16.07
CA ALA A 59 -2.87 5.59 15.27
C ALA A 59 -1.78 6.32 16.08
N TYR A 60 -0.71 6.71 15.41
CA TYR A 60 0.41 7.46 16.02
C TYR A 60 -0.07 8.77 16.69
N SER A 61 -1.03 9.47 16.08
CA SER A 61 -1.63 10.69 16.65
C SER A 61 -2.36 10.47 17.97
N LYS A 62 -2.75 9.22 18.26
CA LYS A 62 -3.37 8.79 19.53
C LYS A 62 -2.36 8.14 20.49
N GLY A 63 -1.05 8.27 20.21
CA GLY A 63 0.03 7.70 21.01
C GLY A 63 0.24 6.20 20.77
N GLY A 64 -0.15 5.70 19.60
CA GLY A 64 0.19 4.35 19.15
C GLY A 64 1.65 4.22 18.74
N GLU A 65 2.15 3.01 18.83
CA GLU A 65 3.44 2.60 18.29
C GLU A 65 3.21 1.35 17.43
N ALA A 66 3.85 1.30 16.27
CA ALA A 66 3.75 0.15 15.39
C ALA A 66 4.55 -1.03 15.95
N ASP A 67 4.01 -2.22 15.84
CA ASP A 67 4.77 -3.45 16.00
C ASP A 67 5.44 -3.78 14.65
N HIS A 68 6.74 -3.52 14.58
CA HIS A 68 7.59 -3.78 13.42
C HIS A 68 8.06 -5.23 13.32
N ALA A 69 7.78 -6.06 14.31
CA ALA A 69 8.11 -7.47 14.31
C ALA A 69 6.92 -8.35 13.90
N TRP A 70 5.77 -7.73 13.69
CA TRP A 70 4.58 -8.40 13.23
C TRP A 70 4.61 -8.57 11.70
N ASP A 71 4.22 -9.74 11.24
CA ASP A 71 4.18 -10.09 9.81
C ASP A 71 2.80 -10.61 9.40
N PHE A 72 2.37 -10.33 8.17
CA PHE A 72 1.29 -11.08 7.51
C PHE A 72 1.79 -12.49 7.17
N GLU A 73 1.70 -13.41 8.10
CA GLU A 73 2.20 -14.78 7.91
C GLU A 73 1.59 -15.46 6.68
N GLY A 74 2.45 -15.93 5.78
CA GLY A 74 2.03 -16.60 4.55
C GLY A 74 1.54 -15.67 3.43
N ILE A 75 1.77 -14.37 3.54
CA ILE A 75 1.50 -13.40 2.46
C ILE A 75 2.22 -13.83 1.18
N ARG A 76 1.56 -13.64 0.05
CA ARG A 76 2.15 -13.79 -1.28
C ARG A 76 2.02 -12.48 -2.03
N HIS A 77 3.10 -12.04 -2.62
CA HIS A 77 3.14 -10.80 -3.39
C HIS A 77 4.04 -10.97 -4.60
N ALA A 78 3.77 -10.21 -5.63
CA ALA A 78 4.58 -10.15 -6.85
C ALA A 78 4.51 -8.76 -7.45
N VAL A 79 5.63 -8.32 -8.01
CA VAL A 79 5.74 -7.09 -8.78
C VAL A 79 6.15 -7.45 -10.21
N GLN A 80 5.52 -6.81 -11.18
CA GLN A 80 5.93 -6.87 -12.58
C GLN A 80 6.25 -5.45 -13.05
N ILE A 81 7.41 -5.29 -13.66
CA ILE A 81 7.85 -4.02 -14.27
C ILE A 81 7.54 -4.05 -15.77
N ASP A 82 6.90 -3.00 -16.29
CA ASP A 82 6.77 -2.74 -17.73
C ASP A 82 7.73 -1.62 -18.12
N GLY A 83 9.01 -1.98 -18.18
CA GLY A 83 10.14 -1.07 -18.36
C GLY A 83 11.44 -1.63 -17.79
N THR A 84 12.30 -0.75 -17.33
CA THR A 84 13.64 -1.05 -16.83
C THR A 84 13.90 -0.37 -15.49
N VAL A 85 13.98 -1.13 -14.42
CA VAL A 85 14.24 -0.58 -13.08
C VAL A 85 15.61 0.09 -12.99
N ASN A 86 15.62 1.28 -12.37
CA ASN A 86 16.85 2.04 -12.11
C ASN A 86 17.64 2.42 -13.39
N CYS A 87 16.98 2.52 -14.53
CA CYS A 87 17.57 2.97 -15.78
C CYS A 87 17.00 4.34 -16.18
N ALA A 88 17.83 5.35 -16.17
CA ALA A 88 17.43 6.72 -16.52
C ALA A 88 17.55 7.04 -18.03
N ASP A 89 17.97 6.07 -18.85
CA ASP A 89 18.22 6.25 -20.28
C ASP A 89 16.99 5.92 -21.14
N ASP A 90 15.91 5.39 -20.54
CA ASP A 90 14.66 5.05 -21.20
C ASP A 90 13.45 5.61 -20.44
N VAL A 91 12.26 5.34 -20.96
CA VAL A 91 10.99 5.74 -20.35
C VAL A 91 10.14 4.48 -20.15
N ASP A 92 9.81 4.21 -18.91
CA ASP A 92 9.01 3.07 -18.52
C ASP A 92 7.51 3.34 -18.74
N ARG A 93 6.71 2.29 -18.69
CA ARG A 93 5.25 2.40 -18.62
C ARG A 93 4.76 2.37 -17.17
N GLY A 94 5.50 1.67 -16.32
CA GLY A 94 5.19 1.57 -14.91
C GLY A 94 5.42 0.18 -14.32
N TRP A 95 4.69 -0.13 -13.29
CA TRP A 95 4.76 -1.42 -12.62
C TRP A 95 3.41 -1.83 -12.06
N THR A 96 3.22 -3.12 -11.90
CA THR A 96 2.02 -3.70 -11.31
C THR A 96 2.37 -4.49 -10.06
N VAL A 97 1.45 -4.55 -9.12
CA VAL A 97 1.57 -5.36 -7.92
C VAL A 97 0.34 -6.26 -7.76
N GLU A 98 0.57 -7.49 -7.35
CA GLU A 98 -0.46 -8.39 -6.85
C GLU A 98 -0.10 -8.85 -5.44
N VAL A 99 -1.07 -8.76 -4.52
CA VAL A 99 -0.91 -9.12 -3.11
C VAL A 99 -2.06 -10.04 -2.68
N ALA A 100 -1.71 -11.18 -2.11
CA ALA A 100 -2.66 -12.12 -1.52
C ALA A 100 -2.33 -12.33 -0.04
N ILE A 101 -3.16 -11.74 0.83
CA ILE A 101 -3.05 -11.85 2.28
C ILE A 101 -3.96 -12.98 2.75
N PRO A 102 -3.44 -14.01 3.41
CA PRO A 102 -4.27 -15.06 4.00
C PRO A 102 -5.18 -14.49 5.09
N TRP A 103 -6.44 -14.88 5.12
CA TRP A 103 -7.35 -14.49 6.19
C TRP A 103 -6.84 -14.84 7.58
N THR A 104 -6.13 -15.97 7.70
CA THR A 104 -5.53 -16.42 8.95
C THR A 104 -4.45 -15.49 9.49
N ALA A 105 -3.78 -14.74 8.62
CA ALA A 105 -2.75 -13.77 9.03
C ALA A 105 -3.34 -12.55 9.73
N MET A 106 -4.59 -12.24 9.47
CA MET A 106 -5.30 -11.08 10.05
C MET A 106 -6.18 -11.43 11.24
N ALA A 107 -6.58 -12.70 11.36
CA ALA A 107 -7.64 -13.13 12.27
C ALA A 107 -7.41 -12.76 13.73
N GLU A 108 -6.18 -12.77 14.23
CA GLU A 108 -5.84 -12.43 15.60
C GLU A 108 -6.17 -10.97 15.95
N HIS A 109 -5.98 -10.07 14.97
CA HIS A 109 -6.10 -8.63 15.18
C HIS A 109 -7.33 -8.00 14.49
N ALA A 110 -8.10 -8.80 13.75
CA ALA A 110 -9.21 -8.29 12.96
C ALA A 110 -10.35 -7.65 13.79
N GLY A 111 -10.49 -8.01 15.07
CA GLY A 111 -11.58 -7.49 15.90
C GLY A 111 -12.99 -7.96 15.48
N CYS A 112 -13.11 -8.63 14.34
CA CYS A 112 -14.35 -9.14 13.76
C CYS A 112 -14.14 -10.55 13.18
N ASP A 113 -15.20 -11.15 12.63
CA ASP A 113 -15.10 -12.43 11.95
C ASP A 113 -14.12 -12.33 10.74
N CYS A 114 -13.11 -13.21 10.69
CA CYS A 114 -12.17 -13.33 9.59
C CYS A 114 -12.03 -14.81 9.20
N PRO A 115 -12.37 -15.22 7.97
CA PRO A 115 -12.73 -14.41 6.81
C PRO A 115 -14.06 -13.66 6.95
N PRO A 116 -14.19 -12.50 6.28
CA PRO A 116 -15.45 -11.75 6.26
C PRO A 116 -16.54 -12.50 5.50
N LYS A 117 -17.79 -12.20 5.82
CA LYS A 117 -18.99 -12.74 5.17
C LYS A 117 -19.60 -11.69 4.23
N SER A 118 -20.48 -12.15 3.35
CA SER A 118 -21.27 -11.24 2.50
C SER A 118 -22.07 -10.26 3.35
N GLY A 119 -21.91 -8.96 3.07
CA GLY A 119 -22.49 -7.85 3.82
C GLY A 119 -21.58 -7.24 4.89
N ASP A 120 -20.45 -7.87 5.21
CA ASP A 120 -19.44 -7.26 6.07
C ASP A 120 -18.73 -6.13 5.32
N ALA A 121 -18.31 -5.11 6.06
CA ALA A 121 -17.59 -3.98 5.51
C ALA A 121 -16.37 -3.64 6.39
N TRP A 122 -15.21 -3.51 5.76
CA TRP A 122 -13.97 -3.11 6.40
C TRP A 122 -13.61 -1.68 6.02
N ARG A 123 -12.94 -0.94 6.89
CA ARG A 123 -12.25 0.28 6.48
C ARG A 123 -10.93 -0.09 5.85
N VAL A 124 -10.69 0.48 4.67
CA VAL A 124 -9.48 0.21 3.89
C VAL A 124 -8.99 1.52 3.29
N ASN A 125 -7.70 1.68 3.15
CA ASN A 125 -7.14 2.69 2.29
C ASN A 125 -5.99 2.11 1.47
N PHE A 126 -5.72 2.76 0.37
CA PHE A 126 -4.56 2.51 -0.47
C PHE A 126 -3.84 3.82 -0.62
N SER A 127 -2.53 3.78 -0.55
CA SER A 127 -1.72 4.95 -0.82
C SER A 127 -0.49 4.61 -1.64
N ARG A 128 0.18 5.65 -2.06
CA ARG A 128 1.41 5.60 -2.79
C ARG A 128 2.26 6.77 -2.37
N VAL A 129 3.51 6.51 -2.03
CA VAL A 129 4.54 7.52 -1.85
C VAL A 129 5.34 7.63 -3.14
N GLU A 130 5.60 8.85 -3.60
CA GLU A 130 6.35 9.11 -4.82
C GLU A 130 7.31 10.26 -4.60
N TYR A 131 8.59 10.04 -4.87
CA TYR A 131 9.64 11.04 -4.69
C TYR A 131 10.06 11.64 -6.01
N GLU A 132 10.34 12.94 -5.99
CA GLU A 132 11.07 13.58 -7.08
C GLU A 132 12.55 13.15 -7.08
N TYR A 133 13.11 12.99 -8.27
CA TYR A 133 14.50 12.59 -8.47
C TYR A 133 15.15 13.36 -9.62
N ASP A 134 16.47 13.38 -9.60
CA ASP A 134 17.31 13.87 -10.68
C ASP A 134 18.05 12.72 -11.34
N TYR A 135 18.40 12.90 -12.61
CA TYR A 135 19.27 11.98 -13.33
C TYR A 135 20.72 12.33 -13.08
N HIS A 136 21.50 11.36 -12.68
CA HIS A 136 22.92 11.54 -12.52
C HIS A 136 23.69 10.30 -12.99
N LYS A 137 24.50 10.43 -14.06
CA LYS A 137 25.36 9.36 -14.60
C LYS A 137 24.62 8.05 -14.89
N GLY A 138 23.44 8.12 -15.49
CA GLY A 138 22.65 6.94 -15.87
C GLY A 138 21.88 6.29 -14.72
N GLY A 139 21.71 6.97 -13.59
CA GLY A 139 20.91 6.53 -12.46
C GLY A 139 20.03 7.62 -11.89
N TYR A 140 19.17 7.24 -10.96
CA TYR A 140 18.30 8.15 -10.24
C TYR A 140 18.94 8.58 -8.92
N LEU A 141 18.72 9.84 -8.57
CA LEU A 141 19.08 10.41 -7.29
C LEU A 141 17.87 11.17 -6.75
N ARG A 142 17.35 10.73 -5.62
CA ARG A 142 16.26 11.43 -4.94
C ARG A 142 16.66 12.87 -4.63
N ARG A 143 15.77 13.83 -4.90
CA ARG A 143 16.00 15.24 -4.60
C ARG A 143 15.93 15.47 -3.10
N ASP A 144 17.02 16.01 -2.54
CA ASP A 144 17.07 16.38 -1.14
C ASP A 144 16.18 17.60 -0.85
N GLY A 145 15.44 17.53 0.25
CA GLY A 145 14.61 18.64 0.73
C GLY A 145 13.32 18.88 -0.05
N VAL A 146 13.00 18.04 -1.05
CA VAL A 146 11.71 18.05 -1.74
C VAL A 146 10.81 17.03 -1.03
N PRO A 147 9.61 17.43 -0.56
CA PRO A 147 8.64 16.49 -0.01
C PRO A 147 8.22 15.46 -1.06
N CYS A 148 7.89 14.25 -0.63
CA CYS A 148 7.26 13.27 -1.51
C CYS A 148 5.80 13.65 -1.79
N ASP A 149 5.32 13.23 -2.95
CA ASP A 149 3.89 13.20 -3.24
C ASP A 149 3.26 11.98 -2.55
N ASN A 150 2.04 12.17 -2.04
CA ASN A 150 1.28 11.12 -1.37
C ASN A 150 -0.08 11.01 -2.06
N TRP A 151 -0.32 9.90 -2.72
CA TRP A 151 -1.58 9.58 -3.38
C TRP A 151 -2.39 8.66 -2.48
N VAL A 152 -3.68 8.90 -2.36
CA VAL A 152 -4.58 8.09 -1.55
C VAL A 152 -5.86 7.78 -2.29
N TRP A 153 -6.38 6.58 -2.11
CA TRP A 153 -7.68 6.20 -2.63
C TRP A 153 -8.82 6.93 -1.92
N SER A 154 -8.79 7.00 -0.57
CA SER A 154 -9.75 7.77 0.22
C SER A 154 -9.07 8.99 0.84
N PRO A 155 -9.44 10.23 0.41
CA PRO A 155 -8.79 11.44 0.89
C PRO A 155 -8.97 11.66 2.39
N GLN A 156 -7.88 11.95 3.09
CA GLN A 156 -7.86 12.12 4.54
C GLN A 156 -7.80 13.61 4.98
N GLY A 157 -7.66 14.53 4.02
CA GLY A 157 -7.57 15.96 4.28
C GLY A 157 -6.25 16.42 4.92
N ALA A 158 -5.28 15.53 5.07
CA ALA A 158 -3.95 15.80 5.58
C ALA A 158 -2.97 14.80 4.96
N ILE A 159 -1.68 15.16 4.90
CA ILE A 159 -0.59 14.24 4.56
C ILE A 159 -0.30 13.39 5.81
N ASN A 160 -1.09 12.37 6.00
CA ASN A 160 -0.97 11.41 7.10
C ASN A 160 -1.84 10.19 6.78
N MET A 161 -1.23 9.04 6.49
CA MET A 161 -1.96 7.82 6.14
C MET A 161 -2.70 7.22 7.35
N HIS A 162 -2.27 7.54 8.56
CA HIS A 162 -2.77 6.97 9.81
C HIS A 162 -3.95 7.75 10.41
N ILE A 163 -4.99 7.97 9.59
CA ILE A 163 -6.29 8.53 10.01
C ILE A 163 -7.40 7.54 9.60
N PRO A 164 -7.49 6.37 10.28
CA PRO A 164 -8.39 5.30 9.87
C PRO A 164 -9.86 5.73 9.83
N GLU A 165 -10.25 6.74 10.60
CA GLU A 165 -11.59 7.31 10.54
C GLU A 165 -11.98 7.91 9.18
N MET A 166 -10.98 8.23 8.35
CA MET A 166 -11.16 8.82 7.01
C MET A 166 -10.99 7.79 5.88
N TRP A 167 -10.63 6.55 6.19
CA TRP A 167 -10.49 5.52 5.17
C TRP A 167 -11.83 5.13 4.58
N GLY A 168 -11.82 4.70 3.33
CA GLY A 168 -13.00 4.22 2.64
C GLY A 168 -13.48 2.87 3.16
N TYR A 169 -14.58 2.40 2.59
CA TYR A 169 -15.15 1.10 2.93
C TYR A 169 -15.04 0.13 1.77
N VAL A 170 -14.69 -1.11 2.07
CA VAL A 170 -14.79 -2.25 1.16
C VAL A 170 -15.87 -3.18 1.71
N GLU A 171 -16.93 -3.38 0.96
CA GLU A 171 -18.01 -4.31 1.27
C GLU A 171 -17.72 -5.67 0.63
N PHE A 172 -17.85 -6.74 1.40
CA PHE A 172 -17.69 -8.11 0.90
C PHE A 172 -19.04 -8.64 0.39
N SER A 173 -19.02 -9.29 -0.77
CA SER A 173 -20.23 -9.81 -1.41
C SER A 173 -20.00 -11.17 -2.04
N ASP A 174 -20.95 -12.07 -1.88
CA ASP A 174 -21.00 -13.35 -2.59
C ASP A 174 -21.47 -13.16 -4.05
N GLN A 175 -21.97 -11.98 -4.41
CA GLN A 175 -22.40 -11.69 -5.75
C GLN A 175 -21.22 -11.21 -6.60
N LEU A 176 -21.07 -11.83 -7.76
CA LEU A 176 -20.15 -11.29 -8.75
C LEU A 176 -20.63 -9.89 -9.18
N PRO A 177 -19.72 -8.92 -9.37
CA PRO A 177 -20.09 -7.62 -9.89
C PRO A 177 -20.82 -7.81 -11.22
N ALA A 178 -21.96 -7.13 -11.39
CA ALA A 178 -22.69 -7.13 -12.65
C ALA A 178 -21.74 -6.69 -13.76
N HIS A 179 -21.57 -7.53 -14.79
CA HIS A 179 -20.75 -7.19 -15.95
C HIS A 179 -21.25 -5.88 -16.57
N GLY A 180 -20.52 -4.81 -16.38
CA GLY A 180 -20.73 -3.57 -17.10
C GLY A 180 -20.82 -2.31 -16.25
N GLU A 181 -19.85 -2.04 -15.39
CA GLU A 181 -19.53 -0.66 -15.00
C GLU A 181 -18.17 -0.64 -14.29
N ALA A 182 -17.11 -0.88 -15.06
CA ALA A 182 -15.82 -0.36 -14.68
C ALA A 182 -15.93 1.17 -14.83
N GLY A 183 -16.17 1.87 -13.72
CA GLY A 183 -16.20 3.32 -13.70
C GLY A 183 -14.86 3.84 -14.22
N ARG A 184 -14.89 4.51 -15.38
CA ARG A 184 -13.76 5.33 -15.81
C ARG A 184 -13.62 6.46 -14.79
N PRO A 185 -12.42 6.76 -14.30
CA PRO A 185 -12.21 7.96 -13.51
C PRO A 185 -12.56 9.18 -14.37
N GLN A 186 -13.34 10.09 -13.78
CA GLN A 186 -13.61 11.42 -14.35
C GLN A 186 -12.45 12.36 -14.07
#